data_7d9684e19a5197afd4a19620086ce699
#
_entry.id   7d9684e19a5197afd4a19620086ce699
#
_cell.length_a   1.000
_cell.length_b   1.000
_cell.length_c   1.000
_cell.angle_alpha   90.00
_cell.angle_beta   90.00
_cell.angle_gamma   90.00
#
_symmetry.space_group_name_H-M   'P 1'
#
loop_
_entity.id
_entity.type
_entity.pdbx_description
1 polymer ?
#
loop_
_entity_poly.entity_id
_entity_poly.type
_entity_poly.pdbx_seq_one_letter_code
_entity_poly.pdbx_strand_id
1 'polypeptide(L)'
;MPSNFIHPTAIVASDVELGENNSIGPYSVVGGMGCKVSIGSNNYFGAYNLIGSPAEFATGCPIEAMLEFEDWSATNPSQVSGVKIGDYNVLRDRVSVDAGISRDTTISNNCYLHSNCLINHDCNLSDNVVFAPGVISAGTCSFGKHSQIGMNAVLHQGLKVGAFVMVGMNATVTREIPDFALSFGSPSKTVGVNRVRLLRLGVPRDDVDSANDYLLGLTEALPSSVLNLLK
;
A
#
# COMPACT_ATOMS: atom_id res chain seq x y z
N MET A 1 -12.42 -27.41 -7.94
CA MET A 1 -12.79 -26.13 -7.32
C MET A 1 -11.50 -25.39 -6.99
N PRO A 2 -11.37 -24.12 -7.29
CA PRO A 2 -10.19 -23.36 -6.89
C PRO A 2 -10.12 -23.36 -5.35
N SER A 3 -9.07 -23.93 -4.81
CA SER A 3 -8.84 -24.01 -3.37
C SER A 3 -7.66 -23.14 -3.00
N ASN A 4 -7.70 -22.54 -1.83
CA ASN A 4 -6.58 -21.80 -1.28
C ASN A 4 -5.42 -22.76 -0.97
N PHE A 5 -4.20 -22.35 -1.28
CA PHE A 5 -2.98 -22.99 -0.83
C PHE A 5 -2.46 -22.24 0.41
N ILE A 6 -2.46 -22.89 1.55
CA ILE A 6 -1.89 -22.36 2.79
C ILE A 6 -0.73 -23.27 3.18
N HIS A 7 0.49 -22.71 3.20
CA HIS A 7 1.66 -23.49 3.59
C HIS A 7 1.51 -24.02 5.02
N PRO A 8 1.91 -25.29 5.33
CA PRO A 8 1.68 -25.89 6.65
C PRO A 8 2.31 -25.13 7.83
N THR A 9 3.30 -24.27 7.59
CA THR A 9 3.92 -23.41 8.61
C THR A 9 3.31 -22.00 8.68
N ALA A 10 2.34 -21.67 7.83
CA ALA A 10 1.63 -20.41 7.92
C ALA A 10 0.55 -20.48 9.00
N ILE A 11 0.33 -19.36 9.67
CA ILE A 11 -0.74 -19.21 10.66
C ILE A 11 -1.79 -18.28 10.04
N VAL A 12 -2.99 -18.80 9.82
CA VAL A 12 -4.15 -18.02 9.36
C VAL A 12 -5.22 -18.16 10.42
N ALA A 13 -5.62 -17.06 11.02
CA ALA A 13 -6.62 -17.07 12.09
C ALA A 13 -7.99 -17.53 11.56
N SER A 14 -8.77 -18.15 12.40
CA SER A 14 -10.05 -18.76 12.02
C SER A 14 -11.13 -17.75 11.63
N ASP A 15 -10.97 -16.49 12.02
CA ASP A 15 -11.87 -15.38 11.72
C ASP A 15 -11.47 -14.56 10.49
N VAL A 16 -10.41 -14.96 9.80
CA VAL A 16 -10.00 -14.34 8.52
C VAL A 16 -11.00 -14.68 7.44
N GLU A 17 -11.61 -13.67 6.85
CA GLU A 17 -12.42 -13.82 5.64
C GLU A 17 -11.50 -13.96 4.42
N LEU A 18 -11.36 -15.18 3.91
CA LEU A 18 -10.47 -15.49 2.79
C LEU A 18 -11.28 -15.95 1.58
N GLY A 19 -11.16 -15.21 0.47
CA GLY A 19 -11.71 -15.59 -0.83
C GLY A 19 -11.05 -16.86 -1.41
N GLU A 20 -11.19 -17.09 -2.68
CA GLU A 20 -10.72 -18.29 -3.36
C GLU A 20 -9.38 -18.11 -4.06
N ASN A 21 -8.68 -19.22 -4.31
CA ASN A 21 -7.45 -19.27 -5.13
C ASN A 21 -6.32 -18.35 -4.61
N ASN A 22 -6.19 -18.21 -3.30
CA ASN A 22 -5.08 -17.51 -2.68
C ASN A 22 -3.93 -18.48 -2.37
N SER A 23 -2.69 -17.99 -2.44
CA SER A 23 -1.50 -18.72 -2.04
C SER A 23 -0.82 -18.00 -0.88
N ILE A 24 -0.70 -18.65 0.29
CA ILE A 24 -0.06 -18.10 1.49
C ILE A 24 1.20 -18.91 1.79
N GLY A 25 2.36 -18.24 1.66
CA GLY A 25 3.68 -18.84 1.80
C GLY A 25 4.09 -19.13 3.24
N PRO A 26 5.25 -19.80 3.42
CA PRO A 26 5.71 -20.30 4.70
C PRO A 26 5.94 -19.18 5.73
N TYR A 27 5.66 -19.51 7.00
CA TYR A 27 5.88 -18.66 8.16
C TYR A 27 5.17 -17.29 8.09
N SER A 28 4.15 -17.17 7.25
CA SER A 28 3.29 -15.98 7.23
C SER A 28 2.24 -16.07 8.33
N VAL A 29 1.92 -14.92 8.92
CA VAL A 29 0.85 -14.79 9.93
C VAL A 29 -0.20 -13.84 9.37
N VAL A 30 -1.45 -14.30 9.33
CA VAL A 30 -2.59 -13.57 8.78
C VAL A 30 -3.72 -13.54 9.80
N GLY A 31 -4.04 -12.36 10.29
CA GLY A 31 -5.03 -12.18 11.35
C GLY A 31 -4.57 -12.67 12.72
N GLY A 32 -5.50 -12.89 13.64
CA GLY A 32 -5.24 -13.45 14.96
C GLY A 32 -4.64 -12.49 15.99
N MET A 33 -4.38 -11.26 15.64
CA MET A 33 -3.81 -10.23 16.51
C MET A 33 -4.85 -9.20 16.96
N GLY A 34 -6.10 -9.61 17.04
CA GLY A 34 -7.20 -8.79 17.54
C GLY A 34 -7.84 -7.86 16.52
N CYS A 35 -7.49 -7.97 15.27
CA CYS A 35 -8.12 -7.18 14.20
C CYS A 35 -8.83 -8.08 13.18
N LYS A 36 -9.85 -7.53 12.52
CA LYS A 36 -10.52 -8.21 11.41
C LYS A 36 -9.68 -8.15 10.14
N VAL A 37 -9.48 -9.28 9.48
CA VAL A 37 -8.79 -9.37 8.19
C VAL A 37 -9.73 -9.96 7.15
N SER A 38 -9.88 -9.26 6.02
CA SER A 38 -10.65 -9.70 4.87
C SER A 38 -9.78 -9.66 3.62
N ILE A 39 -9.68 -10.77 2.91
CA ILE A 39 -8.84 -10.96 1.73
C ILE A 39 -9.70 -11.50 0.59
N GLY A 40 -9.67 -10.85 -0.55
CA GLY A 40 -10.34 -11.30 -1.77
C GLY A 40 -9.72 -12.57 -2.36
N SER A 41 -9.73 -12.67 -3.67
CA SER A 41 -9.35 -13.89 -4.40
C SER A 41 -8.12 -13.68 -5.27
N ASN A 42 -7.46 -14.80 -5.63
CA ASN A 42 -6.31 -14.81 -6.56
C ASN A 42 -5.08 -14.03 -6.07
N ASN A 43 -4.86 -13.95 -4.77
CA ASN A 43 -3.71 -13.25 -4.20
C ASN A 43 -2.55 -14.21 -3.94
N TYR A 44 -1.33 -13.68 -4.06
CA TYR A 44 -0.10 -14.36 -3.71
C TYR A 44 0.58 -13.67 -2.53
N PHE A 45 0.81 -14.41 -1.47
CA PHE A 45 1.58 -13.99 -0.31
C PHE A 45 2.84 -14.85 -0.24
N GLY A 46 4.02 -14.21 -0.32
CA GLY A 46 5.31 -14.87 -0.15
C GLY A 46 5.54 -15.36 1.27
N ALA A 47 6.80 -15.58 1.63
CA ALA A 47 7.16 -16.05 2.96
C ALA A 47 7.25 -14.91 4.00
N TYR A 48 6.98 -15.23 5.27
CA TYR A 48 7.17 -14.32 6.41
C TYR A 48 6.36 -13.03 6.33
N ASN A 49 5.19 -13.04 5.72
CA ASN A 49 4.30 -11.89 5.72
C ASN A 49 3.58 -11.79 7.07
N LEU A 50 3.30 -10.54 7.50
CA LEU A 50 2.55 -10.25 8.70
C LEU A 50 1.37 -9.33 8.34
N ILE A 51 0.16 -9.89 8.34
CA ILE A 51 -1.05 -9.20 7.88
C ILE A 51 -2.02 -9.02 9.04
N GLY A 52 -2.31 -7.78 9.39
CA GLY A 52 -3.21 -7.46 10.50
C GLY A 52 -2.48 -7.28 11.83
N SER A 53 -1.20 -6.85 11.80
CA SER A 53 -0.52 -6.44 13.03
C SER A 53 -1.29 -5.33 13.72
N PRO A 54 -1.32 -5.29 15.06
CA PRO A 54 -1.85 -4.15 15.78
C PRO A 54 -1.12 -2.87 15.37
N ALA A 55 -1.87 -1.79 15.16
CA ALA A 55 -1.29 -0.50 14.89
C ALA A 55 -0.46 -0.01 16.07
N GLU A 56 0.62 0.74 15.79
CA GLU A 56 1.37 1.43 16.83
C GLU A 56 0.52 2.49 17.51
N PHE A 57 0.47 2.45 18.84
CA PHE A 57 -0.15 3.50 19.62
C PHE A 57 0.91 4.57 19.96
N ALA A 58 0.73 5.78 19.45
CA ALA A 58 1.66 6.88 19.63
C ALA A 58 1.85 7.32 21.08
N THR A 59 0.95 6.95 21.99
CA THR A 59 1.05 7.27 23.42
C THR A 59 0.45 6.18 24.28
N GLY A 60 1.29 5.54 25.11
CA GLY A 60 0.83 4.87 26.31
C GLY A 60 0.10 3.55 26.14
N CYS A 61 0.44 2.73 25.14
CA CYS A 61 0.10 1.32 25.26
C CYS A 61 0.91 0.76 26.43
N PRO A 62 0.26 0.42 27.57
CA PRO A 62 0.97 -0.21 28.66
C PRO A 62 1.58 -1.52 28.14
N ILE A 63 2.86 -1.73 28.41
CA ILE A 63 3.54 -2.96 28.03
C ILE A 63 2.79 -4.20 28.55
N GLU A 64 2.08 -4.04 29.67
CA GLU A 64 1.22 -5.06 30.26
C GLU A 64 0.16 -5.56 29.28
N ALA A 65 -0.46 -4.66 28.49
CA ALA A 65 -1.45 -5.05 27.49
C ALA A 65 -0.83 -5.84 26.32
N MET A 66 0.46 -5.65 26.06
CA MET A 66 1.19 -6.42 25.04
C MET A 66 1.68 -7.77 25.58
N LEU A 67 1.81 -7.92 26.90
CA LEU A 67 2.27 -9.15 27.54
C LEU A 67 1.13 -10.14 27.84
N GLU A 68 -0.13 -9.69 27.73
CA GLU A 68 -1.31 -10.52 27.95
C GLU A 68 -1.74 -11.34 26.71
N PHE A 69 -0.93 -11.35 25.63
CA PHE A 69 -1.16 -12.19 24.47
C PHE A 69 -0.85 -13.67 24.79
N GLU A 70 -1.78 -14.35 25.45
CA GLU A 70 -1.72 -15.81 25.61
C GLU A 70 -2.14 -16.58 24.36
N ASP A 71 -2.91 -15.94 23.48
CA ASP A 71 -3.45 -16.56 22.26
C ASP A 71 -3.41 -15.58 21.08
N TRP A 72 -2.50 -15.82 20.13
CA TRP A 72 -2.40 -15.08 18.87
C TRP A 72 -3.64 -15.24 17.96
N SER A 73 -4.56 -16.13 18.31
CA SER A 73 -5.84 -16.30 17.63
C SER A 73 -6.96 -15.47 18.24
N ALA A 74 -6.76 -14.88 19.43
CA ALA A 74 -7.80 -14.13 20.12
C ALA A 74 -7.99 -12.72 19.52
N THR A 75 -9.23 -12.35 19.27
CA THR A 75 -9.59 -11.00 18.84
C THR A 75 -9.52 -10.02 20.01
N ASN A 76 -8.85 -8.90 19.85
CA ASN A 76 -8.90 -7.80 20.81
C ASN A 76 -10.13 -6.92 20.51
N PRO A 77 -11.19 -6.95 21.35
CA PRO A 77 -12.43 -6.22 21.07
C PRO A 77 -12.29 -4.70 21.06
N SER A 78 -11.12 -4.15 21.42
CA SER A 78 -10.87 -2.71 21.40
C SER A 78 -10.45 -2.17 20.03
N GLN A 79 -10.09 -3.01 19.06
CA GLN A 79 -9.69 -2.59 17.74
C GLN A 79 -10.91 -2.54 16.81
N VAL A 80 -11.28 -1.35 16.37
CA VAL A 80 -12.51 -1.09 15.62
C VAL A 80 -12.33 -1.35 14.12
N SER A 81 -11.08 -1.26 13.62
CA SER A 81 -10.73 -1.35 12.20
C SER A 81 -9.73 -2.47 11.95
N GLY A 82 -9.64 -2.92 10.72
CA GLY A 82 -8.83 -4.08 10.33
C GLY A 82 -8.00 -3.86 9.09
N VAL A 83 -7.86 -4.94 8.31
CA VAL A 83 -7.19 -4.95 7.01
C VAL A 83 -8.15 -5.48 5.96
N LYS A 84 -8.23 -4.80 4.81
CA LYS A 84 -8.95 -5.28 3.62
C LYS A 84 -7.99 -5.36 2.43
N ILE A 85 -7.88 -6.53 1.85
CA ILE A 85 -7.09 -6.78 0.64
C ILE A 85 -8.03 -7.29 -0.44
N GLY A 86 -8.03 -6.64 -1.60
CA GLY A 86 -8.84 -7.03 -2.76
C GLY A 86 -8.30 -8.25 -3.49
N ASP A 87 -8.42 -8.24 -4.81
CA ASP A 87 -8.11 -9.37 -5.67
C ASP A 87 -6.82 -9.17 -6.46
N TYR A 88 -6.19 -10.30 -6.89
CA TYR A 88 -5.03 -10.31 -7.79
C TYR A 88 -3.80 -9.56 -7.27
N ASN A 89 -3.63 -9.49 -5.95
CA ASN A 89 -2.47 -8.82 -5.36
C ASN A 89 -1.29 -9.79 -5.20
N VAL A 90 -0.09 -9.22 -5.29
CA VAL A 90 1.16 -9.92 -5.01
C VAL A 90 1.87 -9.23 -3.86
N LEU A 91 1.94 -9.88 -2.73
CA LEU A 91 2.73 -9.48 -1.58
C LEU A 91 3.92 -10.42 -1.47
N ARG A 92 5.13 -9.92 -1.80
CA ARG A 92 6.35 -10.72 -1.75
C ARG A 92 6.73 -11.02 -0.29
N ASP A 93 7.96 -11.41 -0.07
CA ASP A 93 8.40 -11.88 1.24
C ASP A 93 8.57 -10.73 2.24
N ARG A 94 8.23 -10.96 3.51
CA ARG A 94 8.39 -10.01 4.62
C ARG A 94 7.67 -8.68 4.40
N VAL A 95 6.48 -8.74 3.85
CA VAL A 95 5.58 -7.58 3.81
C VAL A 95 4.79 -7.54 5.12
N SER A 96 4.75 -6.37 5.77
CA SER A 96 3.88 -6.12 6.92
C SER A 96 2.77 -5.14 6.55
N VAL A 97 1.56 -5.47 6.96
CA VAL A 97 0.37 -4.62 6.81
C VAL A 97 -0.31 -4.50 8.15
N ASP A 98 -0.25 -3.32 8.73
CA ASP A 98 -0.85 -3.06 10.03
C ASP A 98 -2.36 -2.82 9.91
N ALA A 99 -3.09 -3.24 10.90
CA ALA A 99 -4.51 -2.98 11.02
C ALA A 99 -4.78 -1.48 11.19
N GLY A 100 -5.93 -1.04 10.74
CA GLY A 100 -6.33 0.34 10.93
C GLY A 100 -6.73 0.66 12.37
N ILE A 101 -6.67 1.93 12.72
CA ILE A 101 -7.16 2.47 14.00
C ILE A 101 -8.54 3.11 13.79
N SER A 102 -8.63 4.03 12.82
CA SER A 102 -9.83 4.81 12.55
C SER A 102 -10.62 4.30 11.35
N ARG A 103 -9.95 3.64 10.43
CA ARG A 103 -10.51 2.99 9.24
C ARG A 103 -9.66 1.79 8.88
N ASP A 104 -10.20 0.88 8.08
CA ASP A 104 -9.42 -0.26 7.61
C ASP A 104 -8.19 0.21 6.81
N THR A 105 -7.05 -0.44 7.03
CA THR A 105 -5.95 -0.39 6.08
C THR A 105 -6.35 -1.17 4.85
N THR A 106 -6.31 -0.54 3.68
CA THR A 106 -6.85 -1.14 2.45
C THR A 106 -5.80 -1.27 1.37
N ILE A 107 -5.78 -2.43 0.72
CA ILE A 107 -5.03 -2.70 -0.52
C ILE A 107 -6.07 -3.14 -1.54
N SER A 108 -6.30 -2.32 -2.58
CA SER A 108 -7.30 -2.62 -3.61
C SER A 108 -6.87 -3.78 -4.50
N ASN A 109 -7.01 -3.70 -5.81
CA ASN A 109 -6.75 -4.84 -6.69
C ASN A 109 -5.45 -4.65 -7.49
N ASN A 110 -4.86 -5.78 -7.92
CA ASN A 110 -3.68 -5.80 -8.81
C ASN A 110 -2.47 -5.02 -8.26
N CYS A 111 -2.35 -4.88 -6.95
CA CYS A 111 -1.20 -4.24 -6.33
C CYS A 111 -0.02 -5.20 -6.27
N TYR A 112 1.18 -4.65 -6.38
CA TYR A 112 2.40 -5.42 -6.25
C TYR A 112 3.29 -4.81 -5.16
N LEU A 113 3.40 -5.50 -4.04
CA LEU A 113 4.26 -5.11 -2.92
C LEU A 113 5.48 -6.03 -2.92
N HIS A 114 6.64 -5.45 -3.20
CA HIS A 114 7.90 -6.17 -3.15
C HIS A 114 8.34 -6.46 -1.71
N SER A 115 9.40 -7.24 -1.57
CA SER A 115 9.89 -7.71 -0.27
C SER A 115 10.27 -6.57 0.66
N ASN A 116 10.05 -6.76 1.97
CA ASN A 116 10.35 -5.84 3.06
C ASN A 116 9.57 -4.51 3.00
N CYS A 117 8.38 -4.49 2.40
CA CYS A 117 7.50 -3.31 2.47
C CYS A 117 6.73 -3.31 3.80
N LEU A 118 6.55 -2.10 4.35
CA LEU A 118 5.73 -1.85 5.53
C LEU A 118 4.62 -0.86 5.18
N ILE A 119 3.38 -1.27 5.42
CA ILE A 119 2.18 -0.43 5.29
C ILE A 119 1.59 -0.27 6.68
N ASN A 120 1.75 0.91 7.27
CA ASN A 120 1.21 1.21 8.59
C ASN A 120 -0.31 1.48 8.53
N HIS A 121 -0.90 1.64 9.69
CA HIS A 121 -2.33 1.74 9.93
C HIS A 121 -3.06 2.80 9.08
N ASP A 122 -4.32 2.57 8.78
CA ASP A 122 -5.20 3.52 8.07
C ASP A 122 -4.73 3.90 6.65
N CYS A 123 -3.78 3.19 6.06
CA CYS A 123 -3.33 3.43 4.71
C CYS A 123 -4.33 2.92 3.68
N ASN A 124 -4.36 3.57 2.52
CA ASN A 124 -5.19 3.16 1.38
C ASN A 124 -4.35 3.10 0.10
N LEU A 125 -4.20 1.90 -0.45
CA LEU A 125 -3.59 1.66 -1.75
C LEU A 125 -4.70 1.39 -2.77
N SER A 126 -4.85 2.29 -3.75
CA SER A 126 -5.77 2.08 -4.88
C SER A 126 -5.26 0.99 -5.83
N ASP A 127 -6.04 0.67 -6.88
CA ASP A 127 -5.68 -0.37 -7.85
C ASP A 127 -4.32 -0.12 -8.53
N ASN A 128 -3.62 -1.21 -8.81
CA ASN A 128 -2.36 -1.22 -9.57
C ASN A 128 -1.21 -0.42 -8.92
N VAL A 129 -1.23 -0.21 -7.62
CA VAL A 129 -0.12 0.40 -6.90
C VAL A 129 1.05 -0.57 -6.82
N VAL A 130 2.26 -0.04 -7.02
CA VAL A 130 3.50 -0.83 -6.92
C VAL A 130 4.42 -0.22 -5.88
N PHE A 131 4.79 -1.01 -4.87
CA PHE A 131 5.85 -0.68 -3.92
C PHE A 131 7.08 -1.51 -4.24
N ALA A 132 8.18 -0.85 -4.58
CA ALA A 132 9.47 -1.50 -4.75
C ALA A 132 10.04 -1.98 -3.40
N PRO A 133 11.08 -2.83 -3.38
CA PRO A 133 11.61 -3.38 -2.13
C PRO A 133 11.94 -2.32 -1.08
N GLY A 134 11.56 -2.58 0.17
CA GLY A 134 11.91 -1.75 1.31
C GLY A 134 11.14 -0.43 1.44
N VAL A 135 10.04 -0.26 0.72
CA VAL A 135 9.19 0.93 0.90
C VAL A 135 8.52 0.90 2.27
N ILE A 136 8.56 2.03 2.96
CA ILE A 136 7.90 2.22 4.26
C ILE A 136 6.90 3.36 4.14
N SER A 137 5.62 3.06 4.34
CA SER A 137 4.56 4.06 4.47
C SER A 137 4.20 4.22 5.93
N ALA A 138 4.35 5.41 6.48
CA ALA A 138 3.76 5.72 7.77
C ALA A 138 2.23 5.74 7.70
N GLY A 139 1.55 5.80 8.83
CA GLY A 139 0.10 5.68 8.91
C GLY A 139 -0.69 6.73 8.13
N THR A 140 -1.94 6.43 7.82
CA THR A 140 -2.94 7.31 7.19
C THR A 140 -2.59 7.82 5.78
N CYS A 141 -1.62 7.22 5.11
CA CYS A 141 -1.25 7.57 3.74
C CYS A 141 -2.25 7.02 2.71
N SER A 142 -2.42 7.75 1.61
CA SER A 142 -3.22 7.29 0.47
C SER A 142 -2.42 7.32 -0.83
N PHE A 143 -2.56 6.26 -1.63
CA PHE A 143 -1.85 6.07 -2.89
C PHE A 143 -2.85 5.92 -4.02
N GLY A 144 -2.80 6.84 -4.98
CA GLY A 144 -3.65 6.83 -6.16
C GLY A 144 -3.30 5.70 -7.13
N LYS A 145 -4.28 5.29 -7.94
CA LYS A 145 -4.15 4.20 -8.90
C LYS A 145 -2.89 4.33 -9.76
N HIS A 146 -2.24 3.20 -10.03
CA HIS A 146 -1.04 3.14 -10.86
C HIS A 146 0.18 3.92 -10.35
N SER A 147 0.19 4.36 -9.10
CA SER A 147 1.39 4.97 -8.51
C SER A 147 2.47 3.92 -8.28
N GLN A 148 3.73 4.33 -8.44
CA GLN A 148 4.90 3.49 -8.25
C GLN A 148 5.84 4.15 -7.25
N ILE A 149 6.16 3.45 -6.18
CA ILE A 149 7.02 3.94 -5.12
C ILE A 149 8.36 3.22 -5.21
N GLY A 150 9.41 3.99 -5.40
CA GLY A 150 10.76 3.49 -5.61
C GLY A 150 11.37 2.84 -4.38
N MET A 151 12.39 2.03 -4.61
CA MET A 151 13.07 1.22 -3.60
C MET A 151 13.54 2.05 -2.41
N ASN A 152 13.29 1.56 -1.18
CA ASN A 152 13.65 2.22 0.08
C ASN A 152 13.10 3.65 0.25
N ALA A 153 12.07 4.04 -0.48
CA ALA A 153 11.41 5.31 -0.21
C ALA A 153 10.61 5.23 1.10
N VAL A 154 10.66 6.32 1.86
CA VAL A 154 9.94 6.46 3.12
C VAL A 154 8.96 7.63 3.05
N LEU A 155 7.74 7.42 3.53
CA LEU A 155 6.66 8.40 3.43
C LEU A 155 6.19 8.80 4.83
N HIS A 156 6.12 10.11 5.06
CA HIS A 156 5.62 10.68 6.31
C HIS A 156 4.12 10.39 6.47
N GLN A 157 3.65 10.41 7.70
CA GLN A 157 2.26 10.15 8.05
C GLN A 157 1.28 11.12 7.35
N GLY A 158 0.11 10.61 6.97
CA GLY A 158 -1.01 11.41 6.47
C GLY A 158 -0.88 11.94 5.04
N LEU A 159 0.09 11.44 4.27
CA LEU A 159 0.33 11.96 2.92
C LEU A 159 -0.62 11.39 1.89
N LYS A 160 -0.92 12.22 0.89
CA LYS A 160 -1.57 11.80 -0.34
C LYS A 160 -0.55 11.77 -1.48
N VAL A 161 -0.41 10.59 -2.08
CA VAL A 161 0.31 10.37 -3.33
C VAL A 161 -0.73 10.18 -4.43
N GLY A 162 -0.68 11.01 -5.46
CA GLY A 162 -1.64 11.00 -6.55
C GLY A 162 -1.56 9.76 -7.44
N ALA A 163 -2.46 9.68 -8.42
CA ALA A 163 -2.48 8.63 -9.42
C ALA A 163 -1.33 8.79 -10.44
N PHE A 164 -0.84 7.67 -10.97
CA PHE A 164 0.23 7.61 -11.99
C PHE A 164 1.55 8.27 -11.57
N VAL A 165 1.75 8.50 -10.29
CA VAL A 165 2.96 9.07 -9.72
C VAL A 165 4.12 8.08 -9.82
N MET A 166 5.33 8.60 -9.99
CA MET A 166 6.58 7.87 -9.77
C MET A 166 7.38 8.55 -8.67
N VAL A 167 7.61 7.85 -7.57
CA VAL A 167 8.54 8.25 -6.51
C VAL A 167 9.87 7.54 -6.73
N GLY A 168 10.96 8.29 -6.74
CA GLY A 168 12.31 7.74 -6.91
C GLY A 168 12.78 6.91 -5.72
N MET A 169 13.80 6.09 -5.96
CA MET A 169 14.43 5.30 -4.90
C MET A 169 15.07 6.20 -3.83
N ASN A 170 15.10 5.74 -2.57
CA ASN A 170 15.62 6.45 -1.41
C ASN A 170 15.00 7.86 -1.20
N ALA A 171 13.80 8.10 -1.72
CA ALA A 171 13.11 9.36 -1.50
C ALA A 171 12.54 9.45 -0.08
N THR A 172 12.70 10.62 0.55
CA THR A 172 12.03 10.95 1.82
C THR A 172 10.87 11.88 1.52
N VAL A 173 9.67 11.32 1.45
CA VAL A 173 8.45 12.05 1.08
C VAL A 173 7.84 12.68 2.32
N THR A 174 7.83 14.01 2.38
CA THR A 174 7.31 14.79 3.51
C THR A 174 6.15 15.73 3.12
N ARG A 175 5.74 15.71 1.85
CA ARG A 175 4.64 16.51 1.30
C ARG A 175 3.83 15.69 0.31
N GLU A 176 2.58 16.06 0.12
CA GLU A 176 1.72 15.46 -0.90
C GLU A 176 2.33 15.55 -2.30
N ILE A 177 2.07 14.54 -3.11
CA ILE A 177 2.55 14.46 -4.49
C ILE A 177 1.33 14.46 -5.40
N PRO A 178 1.19 15.44 -6.32
CA PRO A 178 0.05 15.53 -7.22
C PRO A 178 0.02 14.38 -8.23
N ASP A 179 -1.14 14.17 -8.87
CA ASP A 179 -1.31 13.18 -9.92
C ASP A 179 -0.27 13.35 -11.04
N PHE A 180 0.15 12.25 -11.64
CA PHE A 180 1.12 12.17 -12.75
C PHE A 180 2.54 12.65 -12.44
N ALA A 181 2.83 13.06 -11.23
CA ALA A 181 4.12 13.64 -10.88
C ALA A 181 5.25 12.61 -10.87
N LEU A 182 6.44 13.12 -11.13
CA LEU A 182 7.73 12.48 -10.90
C LEU A 182 8.40 13.20 -9.72
N SER A 183 8.71 12.46 -8.64
CA SER A 183 9.23 13.04 -7.40
C SER A 183 10.47 12.31 -6.91
N PHE A 184 11.56 13.03 -6.60
CA PHE A 184 12.84 12.47 -6.17
C PHE A 184 13.46 13.23 -5.02
N GLY A 185 14.38 12.59 -4.32
CA GLY A 185 15.31 13.18 -3.37
C GLY A 185 14.89 13.07 -1.91
N SER A 186 15.73 13.63 -1.05
CA SER A 186 15.53 13.69 0.40
C SER A 186 15.84 15.12 0.90
N PRO A 187 14.85 15.94 1.25
CA PRO A 187 13.40 15.69 1.08
C PRO A 187 12.98 15.61 -0.41
N SER A 188 11.94 14.83 -0.67
CA SER A 188 11.42 14.62 -2.04
C SER A 188 10.80 15.89 -2.61
N LYS A 189 11.06 16.14 -3.89
CA LYS A 189 10.49 17.26 -4.65
C LYS A 189 9.91 16.76 -5.97
N THR A 190 8.76 17.29 -6.35
CA THR A 190 8.23 17.12 -7.70
C THR A 190 9.15 17.81 -8.70
N VAL A 191 9.65 17.07 -9.67
CA VAL A 191 10.60 17.55 -10.69
C VAL A 191 9.98 17.62 -12.08
N GLY A 192 8.73 17.26 -12.21
CA GLY A 192 7.95 17.27 -13.43
C GLY A 192 6.94 16.13 -13.49
N VAL A 193 6.48 15.83 -14.70
CA VAL A 193 5.50 14.77 -14.97
C VAL A 193 6.20 13.41 -15.18
N ASN A 194 5.52 12.32 -14.86
CA ASN A 194 5.93 10.96 -15.17
C ASN A 194 5.79 10.68 -16.68
N ARG A 195 6.68 11.28 -17.47
CA ARG A 195 6.68 11.25 -18.96
C ARG A 195 6.64 9.83 -19.51
N VAL A 196 7.46 8.95 -18.92
CA VAL A 196 7.57 7.56 -19.38
C VAL A 196 6.22 6.84 -19.26
N ARG A 197 5.51 7.05 -18.16
CA ARG A 197 4.20 6.44 -17.94
C ARG A 197 3.17 6.99 -18.91
N LEU A 198 3.08 8.30 -19.05
CA LEU A 198 2.11 8.95 -19.93
C LEU A 198 2.30 8.54 -21.39
N LEU A 199 3.53 8.53 -21.89
CA LEU A 199 3.84 8.08 -23.24
C LEU A 199 3.47 6.60 -23.48
N ARG A 200 3.71 5.72 -22.50
CA ARG A 200 3.30 4.30 -22.57
C ARG A 200 1.78 4.11 -22.59
N LEU A 201 1.04 5.05 -22.05
CA LEU A 201 -0.43 5.08 -22.07
C LEU A 201 -0.98 5.73 -23.35
N GLY A 202 -0.11 6.11 -24.29
CA GLY A 202 -0.50 6.68 -25.59
C GLY A 202 -0.84 8.18 -25.55
N VAL A 203 -0.48 8.88 -24.47
CA VAL A 203 -0.66 10.34 -24.42
C VAL A 203 0.27 10.98 -25.45
N PRO A 204 -0.22 11.91 -26.31
CA PRO A 204 0.60 12.63 -27.27
C PRO A 204 1.75 13.38 -26.61
N ARG A 205 2.89 13.51 -27.28
CA ARG A 205 4.08 14.17 -26.69
C ARG A 205 3.81 15.62 -26.29
N ASP A 206 3.10 16.37 -27.11
CA ASP A 206 2.76 17.78 -26.84
C ASP A 206 1.88 17.92 -25.59
N ASP A 207 0.96 16.95 -25.38
CA ASP A 207 0.13 16.90 -24.17
C ASP A 207 0.95 16.51 -22.93
N VAL A 208 1.97 15.64 -23.08
CA VAL A 208 2.90 15.33 -21.99
C VAL A 208 3.74 16.54 -21.63
N ASP A 209 4.18 17.35 -22.61
CA ASP A 209 4.91 18.59 -22.37
C ASP A 209 4.03 19.62 -21.68
N SER A 210 2.80 19.81 -22.13
CA SER A 210 1.81 20.68 -21.48
C SER A 210 1.47 20.24 -20.05
N ALA A 211 1.37 18.93 -19.79
CA ALA A 211 1.17 18.40 -18.45
C ALA A 211 2.37 18.67 -17.53
N ASN A 212 3.59 18.62 -18.08
CA ASN A 212 4.78 18.97 -17.34
C ASN A 212 4.77 20.46 -16.95
N ASP A 213 4.43 21.33 -17.87
CA ASP A 213 4.32 22.78 -17.63
C ASP A 213 3.26 23.09 -16.57
N TYR A 214 2.13 22.35 -16.58
CA TYR A 214 1.12 22.46 -15.53
C TYR A 214 1.70 22.11 -14.15
N LEU A 215 2.40 20.97 -14.01
CA LEU A 215 3.00 20.57 -12.74
C LEU A 215 4.08 21.51 -12.24
N LEU A 216 4.73 22.23 -13.14
CA LEU A 216 5.72 23.26 -12.82
C LEU A 216 5.10 24.65 -12.58
N GLY A 217 3.77 24.78 -12.69
CA GLY A 217 3.04 26.04 -12.48
C GLY A 217 3.18 27.05 -13.62
N LEU A 218 3.56 26.59 -14.82
CA LEU A 218 3.72 27.42 -16.02
C LEU A 218 2.42 27.58 -16.82
N THR A 219 1.46 26.67 -16.61
CA THR A 219 0.13 26.69 -17.23
C THR A 219 -0.96 26.38 -16.20
N GLU A 220 -2.22 26.77 -16.48
CA GLU A 220 -3.32 26.62 -15.53
C GLU A 220 -4.16 25.36 -15.74
N ALA A 221 -3.96 24.59 -16.81
CA ALA A 221 -4.79 23.45 -17.15
C ALA A 221 -4.01 22.23 -17.61
N LEU A 222 -4.46 21.07 -17.15
CA LEU A 222 -4.03 19.77 -17.68
C LEU A 222 -4.72 19.45 -19.01
N PRO A 223 -4.01 18.87 -19.99
CA PRO A 223 -4.62 18.38 -21.24
C PRO A 223 -5.71 17.36 -21.00
N SER A 224 -6.76 17.39 -21.83
CA SER A 224 -7.89 16.46 -21.70
C SER A 224 -7.50 14.99 -21.84
N SER A 225 -6.49 14.68 -22.68
CA SER A 225 -5.94 13.32 -22.83
C SER A 225 -5.36 12.78 -21.52
N VAL A 226 -4.75 13.64 -20.71
CA VAL A 226 -4.19 13.31 -19.39
C VAL A 226 -5.30 13.20 -18.35
N LEU A 227 -6.23 14.15 -18.31
CA LEU A 227 -7.38 14.14 -17.39
C LEU A 227 -8.25 12.90 -17.54
N ASN A 228 -8.41 12.39 -18.76
CA ASN A 228 -9.22 11.19 -19.02
C ASN A 228 -8.62 9.92 -18.38
N LEU A 229 -7.35 9.88 -18.04
CA LEU A 229 -6.73 8.77 -17.33
C LEU A 229 -7.18 8.66 -15.85
N LEU A 230 -7.73 9.72 -15.28
CA LEU A 230 -8.23 9.73 -13.91
C LEU A 230 -9.65 9.15 -13.78
N LYS A 231 -10.40 9.11 -14.87
CA LYS A 231 -11.73 8.49 -14.95
C LYS A 231 -11.62 6.96 -14.95
#